data_a4d7e2b4c60379fb0cd7f9bfd58bd1ce
#
_entry.id   a4d7e2b4c60379fb0cd7f9bfd58bd1ce
#
_cell.length_a   1.000
_cell.length_b   1.000
_cell.length_c   1.000
_cell.angle_alpha   90.00
_cell.angle_beta   90.00
_cell.angle_gamma   90.00
#
_symmetry.space_group_name_H-M   'P 1'
#
loop_
_entity.id
_entity.type
_entity.pdbx_description
1 polymer ?
#
loop_
_entity_poly.entity_id
_entity_poly.type
_entity_poly.pdbx_seq_one_letter_code
_entity_poly.pdbx_strand_id
1 'polypeptide(L)'
;MTEKGSRWVFHDGTEAQSGGEGVTRRVLAYCDGLMCVENTFAEGAVGTLHSHPHTQITYVVSGTFSFTIDGQTKIVSKGDSLLKENGVVHGCTCLKAGILLDIFTPMREDFVKPEEKLP
;
A
#
# COMPACT_ATOMS: atom_id res chain seq x y z
N MET A 1 -4.55 14.89 -7.46
CA MET A 1 -3.50 14.17 -6.72
C MET A 1 -3.31 14.81 -5.35
N THR A 2 -3.02 14.00 -4.34
CA THR A 2 -2.78 14.53 -3.01
C THR A 2 -1.49 15.34 -3.00
N GLU A 3 -1.52 16.51 -2.38
CA GLU A 3 -0.33 17.33 -2.25
C GLU A 3 0.43 16.98 -0.99
N LYS A 4 1.76 16.93 -1.12
CA LYS A 4 2.64 16.66 0.00
C LYS A 4 2.46 17.73 1.06
N GLY A 5 2.28 17.30 2.30
CA GLY A 5 2.15 18.22 3.43
C GLY A 5 0.74 18.69 3.71
N SER A 6 -0.24 18.31 2.91
CA SER A 6 -1.64 18.64 3.21
C SER A 6 -2.04 18.01 4.53
N ARG A 7 -2.62 18.81 5.43
CA ARG A 7 -3.01 18.31 6.74
C ARG A 7 -4.33 17.54 6.72
N TRP A 8 -5.19 17.86 5.77
CA TRP A 8 -6.46 17.15 5.61
C TRP A 8 -6.52 16.61 4.20
N VAL A 9 -6.77 15.32 4.07
CA VAL A 9 -6.95 14.66 2.78
C VAL A 9 -8.27 13.93 2.84
N PHE A 10 -9.20 14.34 1.99
CA PHE A 10 -10.51 13.74 1.95
C PHE A 10 -10.52 12.66 0.87
N HIS A 11 -10.99 11.49 1.21
CA HIS A 11 -10.91 10.31 0.35
C HIS A 11 -11.47 10.58 -1.05
N ASP A 12 -12.61 11.25 -1.12
CA ASP A 12 -13.25 11.50 -2.40
C ASP A 12 -12.48 12.46 -3.27
N GLY A 13 -11.55 13.23 -2.70
CA GLY A 13 -10.70 14.14 -3.46
C GLY A 13 -9.41 13.52 -3.95
N THR A 14 -9.16 12.24 -3.65
CA THR A 14 -7.94 11.59 -4.08
C THR A 14 -8.15 10.89 -5.42
N GLU A 15 -7.05 10.72 -6.16
CA GLU A 15 -7.08 10.04 -7.44
C GLU A 15 -6.77 8.56 -7.27
N ALA A 16 -7.53 7.72 -7.95
CA ALA A 16 -7.24 6.31 -7.99
C ALA A 16 -6.09 6.06 -8.96
N GLN A 17 -5.12 5.28 -8.54
CA GLN A 17 -3.99 4.84 -9.36
C GLN A 17 -4.05 3.32 -9.47
N SER A 18 -3.40 2.78 -10.51
CA SER A 18 -3.23 1.35 -10.57
C SER A 18 -2.13 0.93 -9.59
N GLY A 19 -2.41 -0.06 -8.77
CA GLY A 19 -1.40 -0.71 -7.91
C GLY A 19 -1.02 -2.08 -8.42
N GLY A 20 -1.41 -2.37 -9.67
CA GLY A 20 -1.26 -3.68 -10.28
C GLY A 20 -2.61 -4.20 -10.70
N GLU A 21 -2.63 -5.36 -11.36
CA GLU A 21 -3.90 -5.93 -11.81
C GLU A 21 -4.76 -6.29 -10.61
N GLY A 22 -5.99 -5.76 -10.60
CA GLY A 22 -6.92 -6.01 -9.51
C GLY A 22 -6.67 -5.17 -8.26
N VAL A 23 -5.74 -4.22 -8.32
CA VAL A 23 -5.40 -3.37 -7.17
C VAL A 23 -5.54 -1.91 -7.55
N THR A 24 -6.30 -1.19 -6.75
CA THR A 24 -6.46 0.26 -6.89
C THR A 24 -5.79 0.93 -5.70
N ARG A 25 -4.91 1.88 -6.00
CA ARG A 25 -4.14 2.59 -4.99
C ARG A 25 -4.58 4.03 -4.90
N ARG A 26 -4.69 4.54 -3.67
CA ARG A 26 -4.92 5.96 -3.42
C ARG A 26 -3.89 6.44 -2.42
N VAL A 27 -3.15 7.47 -2.80
CA VAL A 27 -2.21 8.14 -1.88
C VAL A 27 -3.04 9.08 -1.01
N LEU A 28 -2.97 8.88 0.29
CA LEU A 28 -3.66 9.72 1.26
C LEU A 28 -2.67 10.77 1.80
N ALA A 29 -2.77 11.13 3.07
CA ALA A 29 -1.89 12.15 3.63
C ALA A 29 -0.44 11.68 3.65
N TYR A 30 0.49 12.58 3.32
CA TYR A 30 1.91 12.24 3.37
C TYR A 30 2.80 13.48 3.43
N CYS A 31 4.02 13.25 3.88
CA CYS A 31 5.12 14.22 3.86
C CYS A 31 6.37 13.45 3.48
N ASP A 32 7.54 14.10 3.55
CA ASP A 32 8.79 13.42 3.17
C ASP A 32 9.04 12.15 3.97
N GLY A 33 8.78 12.19 5.26
CA GLY A 33 9.12 11.08 6.16
C GLY A 33 8.03 10.07 6.39
N LEU A 34 6.83 10.29 5.88
CA LEU A 34 5.69 9.43 6.24
C LEU A 34 4.62 9.51 5.16
N MET A 35 4.06 8.36 4.79
CA MET A 35 3.03 8.32 3.76
C MET A 35 1.97 7.29 4.10
N CYS A 36 0.72 7.68 3.93
CA CYS A 36 -0.43 6.80 4.11
C CYS A 36 -1.01 6.47 2.73
N VAL A 37 -1.21 5.17 2.46
CA VAL A 37 -1.70 4.69 1.16
C VAL A 37 -2.80 3.68 1.39
N GLU A 38 -3.90 3.82 0.67
CA GLU A 38 -4.99 2.84 0.70
C GLU A 38 -4.94 2.00 -0.57
N ASN A 39 -4.89 0.69 -0.41
CA ASN A 39 -4.91 -0.25 -1.53
C ASN A 39 -6.15 -1.11 -1.43
N THR A 40 -6.96 -1.09 -2.49
CA THR A 40 -8.17 -1.91 -2.60
C THR A 40 -7.86 -3.07 -3.52
N PHE A 41 -8.08 -4.28 -3.03
CA PHE A 41 -7.75 -5.52 -3.76
C PHE A 41 -9.01 -6.25 -4.16
N ALA A 42 -9.08 -6.63 -5.43
CA ALA A 42 -10.08 -7.59 -5.88
C ALA A 42 -9.67 -8.99 -5.42
N GLU A 43 -10.65 -9.88 -5.27
CA GLU A 43 -10.36 -11.27 -4.93
C GLU A 43 -9.44 -11.88 -5.98
N GLY A 44 -8.40 -12.57 -5.54
CA GLY A 44 -7.42 -13.18 -6.41
C GLY A 44 -6.27 -12.28 -6.82
N ALA A 45 -6.36 -10.99 -6.53
CA ALA A 45 -5.28 -10.06 -6.89
C ALA A 45 -4.02 -10.40 -6.10
N VAL A 46 -2.87 -10.20 -6.73
CA VAL A 46 -1.57 -10.57 -6.17
C VAL A 46 -0.70 -9.32 -6.05
N GLY A 47 -0.15 -9.11 -4.86
CA GLY A 47 0.96 -8.21 -4.68
C GLY A 47 2.23 -9.06 -4.74
N THR A 48 2.95 -8.98 -5.87
CA THR A 48 4.09 -9.86 -6.10
C THR A 48 5.18 -9.64 -5.06
N LEU A 49 5.97 -10.68 -4.81
CA LEU A 49 7.10 -10.58 -3.89
C LEU A 49 8.06 -9.51 -4.39
N HIS A 50 8.41 -8.60 -3.52
CA HIS A 50 9.31 -7.50 -3.83
C HIS A 50 9.90 -6.94 -2.54
N SER A 51 10.85 -6.04 -2.67
CA SER A 51 11.40 -5.31 -1.55
C SER A 51 11.61 -3.85 -1.96
N HIS A 52 11.69 -2.98 -0.97
CA HIS A 52 11.94 -1.56 -1.21
C HIS A 52 12.61 -0.96 0.02
N PRO A 53 13.34 0.17 -0.14
CA PRO A 53 14.07 0.77 0.97
C PRO A 53 13.14 1.63 1.84
N HIS A 54 12.12 1.00 2.39
CA HIS A 54 11.12 1.65 3.24
C HIS A 54 10.74 0.69 4.35
N THR A 55 10.41 1.24 5.51
CA THR A 55 9.76 0.46 6.55
C THR A 55 8.27 0.74 6.42
N GLN A 56 7.48 -0.31 6.54
CA GLN A 56 6.06 -0.24 6.21
C GLN A 56 5.25 -1.00 7.24
N ILE A 57 4.16 -0.39 7.70
CA ILE A 57 3.12 -1.11 8.43
C ILE A 57 1.93 -1.24 7.50
N THR A 58 1.34 -2.42 7.45
CA THR A 58 0.09 -2.66 6.75
C THR A 58 -0.97 -3.00 7.78
N TYR A 59 -2.10 -2.33 7.70
CA TYR A 59 -3.26 -2.61 8.53
C TYR A 59 -4.38 -3.16 7.63
N VAL A 60 -4.94 -4.31 7.99
CA VAL A 60 -6.02 -4.92 7.20
C VAL A 60 -7.33 -4.27 7.61
N VAL A 61 -7.86 -3.42 6.74
CA VAL A 61 -9.14 -2.74 6.99
C VAL A 61 -10.29 -3.70 6.76
N SER A 62 -10.20 -4.51 5.70
CA SER A 62 -11.23 -5.50 5.37
C SER A 62 -10.62 -6.57 4.48
N GLY A 63 -11.33 -7.67 4.33
CA GLY A 63 -10.91 -8.78 3.47
C GLY A 63 -9.98 -9.75 4.17
N THR A 64 -9.45 -10.69 3.40
CA THR A 64 -8.57 -11.75 3.89
C THR A 64 -7.43 -11.92 2.90
N PHE A 65 -6.21 -12.03 3.41
CA PHE A 65 -5.01 -12.07 2.60
C PHE A 65 -4.08 -13.16 3.07
N SER A 66 -3.41 -13.82 2.13
CA SER A 66 -2.28 -14.68 2.41
C SER A 66 -1.04 -13.80 2.24
N PHE A 67 -0.34 -13.53 3.34
CA PHE A 67 0.79 -12.59 3.33
C PHE A 67 2.09 -13.34 3.59
N THR A 68 3.09 -13.03 2.77
CA THR A 68 4.44 -13.59 2.93
C THR A 68 5.40 -12.48 3.29
N ILE A 69 6.12 -12.65 4.39
CA ILE A 69 7.15 -11.70 4.84
C ILE A 69 8.37 -12.53 5.21
N ASP A 70 9.50 -12.22 4.56
CA ASP A 70 10.78 -12.87 4.83
C ASP A 70 10.63 -14.41 4.81
N GLY A 71 9.93 -14.91 3.79
CA GLY A 71 9.76 -16.34 3.58
C GLY A 71 8.69 -17.01 4.43
N GLN A 72 8.06 -16.30 5.34
CA GLN A 72 7.04 -16.86 6.21
C GLN A 72 5.66 -16.38 5.77
N THR A 73 4.73 -17.30 5.58
CA THR A 73 3.39 -16.99 5.07
C THR A 73 2.34 -17.23 6.15
N LYS A 74 1.44 -16.25 6.32
CA LYS A 74 0.32 -16.37 7.25
C LYS A 74 -0.93 -15.76 6.63
N ILE A 75 -2.09 -16.20 7.11
CA ILE A 75 -3.36 -15.64 6.71
C ILE A 75 -3.70 -14.52 7.68
N VAL A 76 -4.05 -13.35 7.13
CA VAL A 76 -4.44 -12.19 7.93
C VAL A 76 -5.79 -11.68 7.47
N SER A 77 -6.53 -11.04 8.37
CA SER A 77 -7.85 -10.53 8.07
C SER A 77 -8.11 -9.26 8.86
N LYS A 78 -9.32 -8.74 8.77
CA LYS A 78 -9.71 -7.46 9.35
C LYS A 78 -9.15 -7.26 10.76
N GLY A 79 -8.45 -6.16 10.96
CA GLY A 79 -7.89 -5.79 12.25
C GLY A 79 -6.47 -6.23 12.48
N ASP A 80 -5.93 -7.10 11.62
CA ASP A 80 -4.54 -7.54 11.76
C ASP A 80 -3.59 -6.51 11.18
N SER A 81 -2.37 -6.50 11.68
CA SER A 81 -1.35 -5.60 11.16
C SER A 81 -0.04 -6.36 10.96
N LEU A 82 0.77 -5.84 10.03
CA LEU A 82 2.02 -6.46 9.64
C LEU A 82 3.11 -5.42 9.60
N LEU A 83 4.29 -5.79 10.08
CA LEU A 83 5.46 -4.92 10.02
C LEU A 83 6.41 -5.46 8.96
N LYS A 84 6.84 -4.61 8.05
CA LYS A 84 7.80 -4.94 7.01
C LYS A 84 8.93 -3.94 7.11
N GLU A 85 10.05 -4.39 7.66
CA GLU A 85 11.19 -3.53 7.86
C GLU A 85 11.92 -3.31 6.54
N ASN A 86 12.73 -2.27 6.51
CA ASN A 86 13.46 -1.83 5.32
C ASN A 86 14.10 -3.01 4.59
N GLY A 87 13.77 -3.16 3.32
CA GLY A 87 14.40 -4.15 2.46
C GLY A 87 13.89 -5.58 2.58
N VAL A 88 12.97 -5.86 3.51
CA VAL A 88 12.47 -7.24 3.65
C VAL A 88 11.59 -7.59 2.44
N VAL A 89 11.77 -8.81 1.93
CA VAL A 89 10.96 -9.30 0.81
C VAL A 89 9.58 -9.65 1.31
N HIS A 90 8.56 -9.15 0.65
CA HIS A 90 7.18 -9.41 1.04
C HIS A 90 6.25 -9.38 -0.16
N GLY A 91 5.07 -9.97 0.02
CA GLY A 91 4.02 -9.99 -0.99
C GLY A 91 2.77 -10.64 -0.43
N CYS A 92 1.71 -10.64 -1.22
CA CYS A 92 0.44 -11.20 -0.75
C CYS A 92 -0.43 -11.66 -1.89
N THR A 93 -1.43 -12.48 -1.54
CA THR A 93 -2.53 -12.84 -2.43
C THR A 93 -3.82 -12.51 -1.70
N CYS A 94 -4.72 -11.83 -2.38
CA CYS A 94 -6.02 -11.47 -1.81
C CYS A 94 -6.95 -12.66 -1.91
N LEU A 95 -7.34 -13.22 -0.78
CA LEU A 95 -8.23 -14.39 -0.73
C LEU A 95 -9.69 -13.95 -0.74
N LYS A 96 -9.99 -12.83 -0.08
CA LYS A 96 -11.31 -12.21 -0.12
C LYS A 96 -11.10 -10.72 -0.33
N ALA A 97 -11.81 -10.15 -1.29
CA ALA A 97 -11.67 -8.74 -1.64
C ALA A 97 -11.65 -7.86 -0.40
N GLY A 98 -10.77 -6.90 -0.37
CA GLY A 98 -10.62 -6.05 0.80
C GLY A 98 -9.69 -4.89 0.60
N ILE A 99 -9.40 -4.21 1.71
CA ILE A 99 -8.63 -2.98 1.73
C ILE A 99 -7.48 -3.13 2.70
N LEU A 100 -6.29 -2.76 2.24
CA LEU A 100 -5.09 -2.65 3.06
C LEU A 100 -4.74 -1.18 3.18
N LEU A 101 -4.41 -0.75 4.39
CA LEU A 101 -3.87 0.58 4.63
C LEU A 101 -2.39 0.43 4.89
N ASP A 102 -1.58 1.06 4.06
CA ASP A 102 -0.13 0.98 4.14
C ASP A 102 0.45 2.30 4.61
N ILE A 103 1.32 2.24 5.62
CA ILE A 103 2.00 3.41 6.16
C ILE A 103 3.49 3.21 5.92
N PHE A 104 4.11 4.12 5.18
CA PHE A 104 5.53 4.03 4.79
C PHE A 104 6.37 5.10 5.46
N THR A 105 7.61 4.73 5.80
CA THR A 105 8.65 5.69 6.18
C THR A 105 9.93 5.35 5.43
N PRO A 106 10.52 6.27 4.66
CA PRO A 106 9.95 7.54 4.23
C PRO A 106 8.85 7.34 3.18
N MET A 107 8.41 8.41 2.56
CA MET A 107 7.39 8.33 1.53
C MET A 107 7.87 7.50 0.32
N ARG A 108 6.93 6.90 -0.38
CA ARG A 108 7.19 6.21 -1.65
C ARG A 108 7.14 7.25 -2.77
N GLU A 109 8.31 7.69 -3.21
CA GLU A 109 8.39 8.72 -4.26
C GLU A 109 7.79 8.22 -5.56
N ASP A 110 7.91 6.93 -5.83
CA ASP A 110 7.39 6.34 -7.06
C ASP A 110 5.85 6.42 -7.13
N PHE A 111 5.16 6.59 -5.98
CA PHE A 111 3.70 6.69 -6.00
C PHE A 111 3.22 8.10 -6.36
N VAL A 112 4.07 9.12 -6.20
CA VAL A 112 3.69 10.52 -6.43
C VAL A 112 4.54 11.18 -7.48
N LYS A 113 5.46 10.44 -8.10
CA LYS A 113 6.30 10.99 -9.14
C LYS A 113 5.43 11.37 -10.32
N PRO A 114 5.49 12.60 -10.76
CA PRO A 114 4.68 12.98 -11.92
C PRO A 114 5.09 12.12 -13.07
N GLU A 115 4.19 11.88 -13.81
CA GLU A 115 4.49 11.12 -14.89
C GLU A 115 5.34 11.85 -15.68
N GLU A 116 6.02 12.16 -15.14
CA GLU A 116 6.82 12.67 -15.63
C GLU A 116 7.05 12.57 -16.74
N LYS A 117 6.65 12.50 -16.74
CA LYS A 117 6.71 12.45 -17.45
C LYS A 117 6.63 12.92 -18.43
N LEU A 118 6.55 13.28 -18.69
CA LEU A 118 6.57 13.58 -19.63
C LEU A 118 6.95 14.40 -20.18
N PRO A 119 7.46 14.50 -20.70
CA PRO A 119 8.06 15.44 -21.30
C PRO A 119 7.35 16.21 -22.00
#